data_ed4e07019cc4c372bd959232b30d3301
#
_entry.id   ed4e07019cc4c372bd959232b30d3301
#
_cell.length_a   1.000
_cell.length_b   1.000
_cell.length_c   1.000
_cell.angle_alpha   90.00
_cell.angle_beta   90.00
_cell.angle_gamma   90.00
#
_symmetry.space_group_name_H-M   'P 1'
#
loop_
_entity.id
_entity.type
_entity.pdbx_description
1 polymer ?
#
loop_
_entity_poly.entity_id
_entity_poly.type
_entity_poly.pdbx_seq_one_letter_code
_entity_poly.pdbx_strand_id
1 'polypeptide(L)'
;MLTLRLAFRNLLRHKSRSLLCGLSMMGAYVLFSISLGFSDGSYGSLIRMLTDTHSGHVQIHSQGYLERPSLFRNFILYPALKNLLTADPKIEAWTARVFSAALVFKENKSTIARLMAVDPEQEAQVTTMREKVQDGEYLSETADVTNPILLGRHLQKLLQAKLGETLIFIGQGADGSIANDLFTVVGIVGKSSADAESHMIYMTLESAQEFLSLGERIHEVALRLENYSEARRQAAYLQNYLKAKELDVQPWQVVEEQFYKAMLADQQGNWITQAIIMLIVGLVVLITVLMNTFERRHEYGLLLALGTPPGFIFRSIIVEMTMLSGLSVIVGLFFSSGLNWYFSINGIAIEPPMEYGGVVFSAISSEVSLFVMFVPAVFTIGVAFLVAFFPAIKSARAVPIEAMREN
;
A
#
# COMPACT_ATOMS: atom_id res chain seq x y z
N MET A 1 -37.84 -20.24 -15.25
CA MET A 1 -37.40 -21.48 -14.55
C MET A 1 -36.96 -22.60 -15.52
N LEU A 2 -37.67 -22.86 -16.64
CA LEU A 2 -37.32 -23.94 -17.58
C LEU A 2 -35.92 -23.76 -18.21
N THR A 3 -35.56 -22.55 -18.68
CA THR A 3 -34.27 -22.25 -19.30
C THR A 3 -33.09 -22.46 -18.35
N LEU A 4 -33.22 -22.10 -17.07
CA LEU A 4 -32.16 -22.30 -16.03
C LEU A 4 -31.95 -23.83 -15.77
N ARG A 5 -33.03 -24.61 -15.66
CA ARG A 5 -32.92 -26.08 -15.47
C ARG A 5 -32.27 -26.74 -16.67
N LEU A 6 -32.63 -26.31 -17.89
CA LEU A 6 -32.03 -26.82 -19.12
C LEU A 6 -30.56 -26.45 -19.24
N ALA A 7 -30.20 -25.19 -18.96
CA ALA A 7 -28.79 -24.74 -18.96
C ALA A 7 -27.94 -25.58 -17.98
N PHE A 8 -28.41 -25.77 -16.75
CA PHE A 8 -27.70 -26.59 -15.76
C PHE A 8 -27.56 -28.05 -16.20
N ARG A 9 -28.64 -28.65 -16.75
CA ARG A 9 -28.57 -30.01 -17.24
C ARG A 9 -27.69 -30.19 -18.47
N ASN A 10 -27.57 -29.15 -19.31
CA ASN A 10 -26.68 -29.13 -20.46
C ASN A 10 -25.19 -29.08 -20.01
N LEU A 11 -24.88 -28.27 -19.00
CA LEU A 11 -23.53 -28.23 -18.42
C LEU A 11 -23.08 -29.59 -17.86
N LEU A 12 -24.03 -30.34 -17.26
CA LEU A 12 -23.75 -31.67 -16.70
C LEU A 12 -23.70 -32.78 -17.77
N ARG A 13 -24.35 -32.61 -18.92
CA ARG A 13 -24.37 -33.61 -20.00
C ARG A 13 -23.03 -33.68 -20.74
N HIS A 14 -22.38 -32.53 -20.96
CA HIS A 14 -21.09 -32.42 -21.66
C HIS A 14 -19.96 -32.06 -20.70
N LYS A 15 -19.76 -32.91 -19.67
CA LYS A 15 -18.88 -32.63 -18.53
C LYS A 15 -17.45 -32.20 -18.92
N SER A 16 -16.76 -32.93 -19.81
CA SER A 16 -15.38 -32.64 -20.21
C SER A 16 -15.23 -31.27 -20.87
N ARG A 17 -16.18 -30.90 -21.75
CA ARG A 17 -16.19 -29.60 -22.42
C ARG A 17 -16.50 -28.45 -21.46
N SER A 18 -17.59 -28.58 -20.71
CA SER A 18 -17.98 -27.58 -19.71
C SER A 18 -16.90 -27.37 -18.67
N LEU A 19 -16.17 -28.43 -18.29
CA LEU A 19 -15.03 -28.38 -17.40
C LEU A 19 -13.87 -27.61 -18.03
N LEU A 20 -13.50 -27.90 -19.29
CA LEU A 20 -12.44 -27.20 -20.00
C LEU A 20 -12.71 -25.68 -20.12
N CYS A 21 -13.93 -25.35 -20.57
CA CYS A 21 -14.37 -23.96 -20.65
C CYS A 21 -14.43 -23.28 -19.29
N GLY A 22 -14.93 -23.99 -18.27
CA GLY A 22 -14.98 -23.51 -16.91
C GLY A 22 -13.60 -23.26 -16.31
N LEU A 23 -12.64 -24.18 -16.52
CA LEU A 23 -11.24 -24.02 -16.08
C LEU A 23 -10.54 -22.84 -16.77
N SER A 24 -10.79 -22.63 -18.08
CA SER A 24 -10.22 -21.49 -18.80
C SER A 24 -10.73 -20.16 -18.26
N MET A 25 -12.04 -20.03 -18.01
CA MET A 25 -12.64 -18.84 -17.42
C MET A 25 -12.22 -18.64 -15.96
N MET A 26 -12.11 -19.73 -15.20
CA MET A 26 -11.57 -19.71 -13.83
C MET A 26 -10.13 -19.22 -13.83
N GLY A 27 -9.27 -19.78 -14.68
CA GLY A 27 -7.87 -19.37 -14.81
C GLY A 27 -7.72 -17.90 -15.19
N ALA A 28 -8.55 -17.42 -16.13
CA ALA A 28 -8.58 -16.01 -16.52
C ALA A 28 -8.98 -15.09 -15.36
N TYR A 29 -10.00 -15.47 -14.60
CA TYR A 29 -10.41 -14.75 -13.38
C TYR A 29 -9.29 -14.72 -12.33
N VAL A 30 -8.70 -15.89 -12.04
CA VAL A 30 -7.63 -16.03 -11.04
C VAL A 30 -6.42 -15.18 -11.43
N LEU A 31 -6.00 -15.23 -12.71
CA LEU A 31 -4.89 -14.41 -13.21
C LEU A 31 -5.14 -12.91 -12.99
N PHE A 32 -6.34 -12.45 -13.34
CA PHE A 32 -6.68 -11.03 -13.19
C PHE A 32 -6.79 -10.62 -11.72
N SER A 33 -7.39 -11.45 -10.86
CA SER A 33 -7.48 -11.22 -9.41
C SER A 33 -6.09 -11.17 -8.76
N ILE A 34 -5.19 -12.09 -9.08
CA ILE A 34 -3.82 -12.09 -8.56
C ILE A 34 -3.06 -10.84 -9.02
N SER A 35 -3.17 -10.46 -10.29
CA SER A 35 -2.52 -9.25 -10.81
C SER A 35 -2.99 -7.98 -10.11
N LEU A 36 -4.29 -7.83 -9.86
CA LEU A 36 -4.83 -6.73 -9.06
C LEU A 36 -4.39 -6.80 -7.61
N GLY A 37 -4.36 -7.99 -7.00
CA GLY A 37 -3.93 -8.21 -5.63
C GLY A 37 -2.49 -7.78 -5.40
N PHE A 38 -1.57 -8.13 -6.30
CA PHE A 38 -0.18 -7.67 -6.24
C PHE A 38 -0.05 -6.17 -6.47
N SER A 39 -0.83 -5.60 -7.39
CA SER A 39 -0.84 -4.16 -7.61
C SER A 39 -1.26 -3.40 -6.34
N ASP A 40 -2.40 -3.77 -5.78
CA ASP A 40 -2.99 -3.10 -4.61
C ASP A 40 -2.12 -3.30 -3.36
N GLY A 41 -1.67 -4.54 -3.12
CA GLY A 41 -0.81 -4.89 -2.00
C GLY A 41 0.57 -4.23 -2.04
N SER A 42 1.15 -4.07 -3.24
CA SER A 42 2.45 -3.39 -3.40
C SER A 42 2.35 -1.93 -3.02
N TYR A 43 1.37 -1.19 -3.55
CA TYR A 43 1.20 0.22 -3.20
C TYR A 43 0.82 0.40 -1.72
N GLY A 44 -0.03 -0.46 -1.17
CA GLY A 44 -0.36 -0.43 0.25
C GLY A 44 0.86 -0.67 1.15
N SER A 45 1.73 -1.61 0.77
CA SER A 45 2.97 -1.90 1.50
C SER A 45 3.98 -0.76 1.40
N LEU A 46 4.09 -0.12 0.23
CA LEU A 46 4.89 1.08 0.00
C LEU A 46 4.50 2.23 0.92
N ILE A 47 3.20 2.54 0.97
CA ILE A 47 2.67 3.62 1.80
C ILE A 47 2.91 3.31 3.27
N ARG A 48 2.55 2.11 3.75
CA ARG A 48 2.79 1.69 5.14
C ARG A 48 4.26 1.79 5.51
N MET A 49 5.15 1.26 4.67
CA MET A 49 6.58 1.30 4.94
C MET A 49 7.11 2.73 5.09
N LEU A 50 6.66 3.66 4.25
CA LEU A 50 7.05 5.06 4.33
C LEU A 50 6.47 5.73 5.59
N THR A 51 5.17 5.58 5.81
CA THR A 51 4.47 6.25 6.90
C THR A 51 4.83 5.69 8.27
N ASP A 52 4.96 4.37 8.38
CA ASP A 52 5.34 3.70 9.64
C ASP A 52 6.84 3.86 9.96
N THR A 53 7.66 4.31 8.99
CA THR A 53 9.09 4.50 9.20
C THR A 53 9.43 5.92 9.63
N HIS A 54 8.84 6.93 8.99
CA HIS A 54 9.25 8.31 9.15
C HIS A 54 8.12 9.31 9.35
N SER A 55 7.21 9.40 8.38
CA SER A 55 6.32 10.56 8.29
C SER A 55 5.09 10.48 9.20
N GLY A 56 4.67 9.28 9.62
CA GLY A 56 3.32 9.09 10.09
C GLY A 56 2.29 9.30 8.97
N HIS A 57 1.00 9.29 9.30
CA HIS A 57 -0.08 9.46 8.32
C HIS A 57 -0.48 10.92 8.12
N VAL A 58 -0.39 11.73 9.18
CA VAL A 58 -0.69 13.17 9.18
C VAL A 58 0.34 13.88 10.04
N GLN A 59 0.76 15.07 9.63
CA GLN A 59 1.69 15.88 10.39
C GLN A 59 1.09 17.27 10.68
N ILE A 60 1.45 17.83 11.84
CA ILE A 60 1.09 19.18 12.28
C ILE A 60 2.39 19.95 12.48
N HIS A 61 2.48 21.11 11.84
CA HIS A 61 3.63 22.01 11.90
C HIS A 61 3.21 23.46 12.16
N SER A 62 4.17 24.32 12.44
CA SER A 62 3.95 25.77 12.28
C SER A 62 3.81 26.12 10.80
N GLN A 63 3.03 27.13 10.49
CA GLN A 63 2.75 27.55 9.11
C GLN A 63 4.05 27.81 8.31
N GLY A 64 4.14 27.22 7.12
CA GLY A 64 5.29 27.35 6.20
C GLY A 64 6.54 26.55 6.60
N TYR A 65 6.45 25.66 7.60
CA TYR A 65 7.58 24.83 8.02
C TYR A 65 8.01 23.86 6.91
N LEU A 66 7.09 23.17 6.28
CA LEU A 66 7.40 22.20 5.20
C LEU A 66 8.08 22.85 4.00
N GLU A 67 7.77 24.11 3.68
CA GLU A 67 8.39 24.83 2.57
C GLU A 67 9.83 25.24 2.89
N ARG A 68 10.09 25.64 4.14
CA ARG A 68 11.40 26.07 4.64
C ARG A 68 11.64 25.59 6.07
N PRO A 69 12.04 24.32 6.26
CA PRO A 69 12.35 23.79 7.58
C PRO A 69 13.43 24.64 8.26
N SER A 70 13.18 25.08 9.49
CA SER A 70 14.08 25.92 10.26
C SER A 70 13.87 25.70 11.76
N LEU A 71 14.97 25.78 12.53
CA LEU A 71 14.91 25.71 13.99
C LEU A 71 13.97 26.77 14.60
N PHE A 72 13.80 27.91 13.93
CA PHE A 72 12.97 29.03 14.40
C PHE A 72 11.48 28.88 14.07
N ARG A 73 11.10 27.95 13.20
CA ARG A 73 9.70 27.64 12.88
C ARG A 73 9.19 26.51 13.74
N ASN A 74 8.93 26.84 14.97
CA ASN A 74 8.48 25.92 16.00
C ASN A 74 7.15 26.39 16.61
N PHE A 75 6.49 25.56 17.40
CA PHE A 75 5.30 25.89 18.13
C PHE A 75 5.25 25.18 19.48
N ILE A 76 4.42 25.68 20.39
CA ILE A 76 4.22 25.05 21.70
C ILE A 76 3.08 24.02 21.59
N LEU A 77 3.35 22.82 22.07
CA LEU A 77 2.33 21.77 22.17
C LEU A 77 1.41 22.03 23.37
N TYR A 78 0.38 22.85 23.18
CA TYR A 78 -0.52 23.25 24.27
C TYR A 78 -1.48 22.12 24.69
N PRO A 79 -1.94 22.12 25.96
CA PRO A 79 -2.75 21.02 26.53
C PRO A 79 -4.03 20.70 25.74
N ALA A 80 -4.69 21.72 25.19
CA ALA A 80 -5.91 21.50 24.41
C ALA A 80 -5.64 20.72 23.11
N LEU A 81 -4.47 20.89 22.48
CA LEU A 81 -4.06 20.10 21.32
C LEU A 81 -3.78 18.65 21.73
N LYS A 82 -3.03 18.44 22.81
CA LYS A 82 -2.78 17.08 23.35
C LYS A 82 -4.07 16.35 23.62
N ASN A 83 -5.03 17.00 24.30
CA ASN A 83 -6.34 16.43 24.60
C ASN A 83 -7.15 16.11 23.35
N LEU A 84 -7.12 16.98 22.34
CA LEU A 84 -7.78 16.77 21.05
C LEU A 84 -7.23 15.50 20.36
N LEU A 85 -5.91 15.38 20.27
CA LEU A 85 -5.25 14.26 19.60
C LEU A 85 -5.48 12.92 20.32
N THR A 86 -5.49 12.96 21.68
CA THR A 86 -5.71 11.75 22.48
C THR A 86 -7.20 11.33 22.52
N ALA A 87 -8.14 12.27 22.38
CA ALA A 87 -9.56 11.98 22.44
C ALA A 87 -10.16 11.54 21.09
N ASP A 88 -9.49 11.78 19.97
CA ASP A 88 -10.00 11.41 18.65
C ASP A 88 -9.80 9.92 18.40
N PRO A 89 -10.88 9.11 18.29
CA PRO A 89 -10.78 7.66 18.13
C PRO A 89 -10.15 7.20 16.81
N LYS A 90 -9.97 8.11 15.85
CA LYS A 90 -9.30 7.82 14.56
C LYS A 90 -7.79 7.93 14.64
N ILE A 91 -7.27 8.56 15.69
CA ILE A 91 -5.85 8.70 15.96
C ILE A 91 -5.43 7.56 16.88
N GLU A 92 -4.67 6.63 16.35
CA GLU A 92 -4.15 5.49 17.11
C GLU A 92 -3.04 5.93 18.07
N ALA A 93 -2.12 6.76 17.56
CA ALA A 93 -1.00 7.30 18.33
C ALA A 93 -0.52 8.63 17.73
N TRP A 94 0.20 9.41 18.55
CA TRP A 94 0.85 10.63 18.10
C TRP A 94 2.16 10.83 18.86
N THR A 95 3.10 11.57 18.23
CA THR A 95 4.41 11.88 18.81
C THR A 95 4.83 13.31 18.45
N ALA A 96 5.58 13.95 19.36
CA ALA A 96 6.16 15.25 19.14
C ALA A 96 7.63 15.13 18.73
N ARG A 97 8.07 15.95 17.77
CA ARG A 97 9.42 15.87 17.21
C ARG A 97 10.09 17.23 17.12
N VAL A 98 11.40 17.23 17.35
CA VAL A 98 12.28 18.36 17.10
C VAL A 98 13.35 17.96 16.10
N PHE A 99 13.58 18.80 15.11
CA PHE A 99 14.60 18.59 14.08
C PHE A 99 15.66 19.67 14.17
N SER A 100 16.92 19.31 14.03
CA SER A 100 18.07 20.22 13.97
C SER A 100 19.21 19.57 13.20
N ALA A 101 20.32 20.25 13.17
CA ALA A 101 21.61 19.74 12.72
C ALA A 101 22.69 20.18 13.69
N ALA A 102 23.69 19.32 13.88
CA ALA A 102 24.85 19.63 14.68
C ALA A 102 26.12 19.12 14.02
N LEU A 103 27.21 19.79 14.32
CA LEU A 103 28.55 19.29 14.06
C LEU A 103 28.95 18.37 15.21
N VAL A 104 29.22 17.13 14.88
CA VAL A 104 29.50 16.06 15.86
C VAL A 104 30.98 15.71 15.79
N PHE A 105 31.63 15.68 16.94
CA PHE A 105 33.03 15.38 17.06
C PHE A 105 33.29 14.14 17.91
N LYS A 106 34.30 13.40 17.48
CA LYS A 106 34.95 12.37 18.27
C LYS A 106 36.45 12.46 18.01
N GLU A 107 37.24 12.87 19.00
CA GLU A 107 38.71 13.05 18.86
C GLU A 107 39.05 13.93 17.63
N ASN A 108 39.72 13.36 16.63
CA ASN A 108 40.13 14.05 15.40
C ASN A 108 39.13 13.90 14.24
N LYS A 109 37.95 13.33 14.46
CA LYS A 109 36.92 13.13 13.45
C LYS A 109 35.72 14.02 13.73
N SER A 110 35.18 14.57 12.67
CA SER A 110 33.95 15.36 12.76
C SER A 110 33.07 15.14 11.54
N THR A 111 31.79 15.28 11.74
CA THR A 111 30.77 15.22 10.65
C THR A 111 29.57 16.07 11.03
N ILE A 112 28.87 16.58 10.01
CA ILE A 112 27.57 17.19 10.21
C ILE A 112 26.53 16.08 10.24
N ALA A 113 25.70 16.06 11.27
CA ALA A 113 24.62 15.09 11.42
C ALA A 113 23.28 15.81 11.58
N ARG A 114 22.24 15.24 10.98
CA ARG A 114 20.87 15.64 11.25
C ARG A 114 20.42 15.00 12.56
N LEU A 115 19.76 15.81 13.38
CA LEU A 115 19.22 15.42 14.68
C LEU A 115 17.71 15.30 14.57
N MET A 116 17.16 14.24 15.12
CA MET A 116 15.73 14.06 15.33
C MET A 116 15.52 13.70 16.79
N ALA A 117 14.82 14.56 17.51
CA ALA A 117 14.49 14.31 18.89
C ALA A 117 13.02 13.93 19.04
N VAL A 118 12.77 12.95 19.87
CA VAL A 118 11.45 12.30 20.04
C VAL A 118 11.19 11.98 21.50
N ASP A 119 9.92 11.83 21.85
CA ASP A 119 9.53 11.07 23.04
C ASP A 119 9.66 9.58 22.69
N PRO A 120 10.58 8.82 23.32
CA PRO A 120 10.87 7.46 22.88
C PRO A 120 9.67 6.50 22.99
N GLU A 121 8.82 6.68 23.99
CA GLU A 121 7.64 5.80 24.17
C GLU A 121 6.54 6.12 23.17
N GLN A 122 6.27 7.40 22.91
CA GLN A 122 5.28 7.82 21.93
C GLN A 122 5.76 7.52 20.50
N GLU A 123 7.03 7.77 20.18
CA GLU A 123 7.58 7.47 18.86
C GLU A 123 7.49 5.98 18.50
N ALA A 124 7.74 5.09 19.47
CA ALA A 124 7.62 3.63 19.27
C ALA A 124 6.18 3.18 18.98
N GLN A 125 5.16 3.99 19.29
CA GLN A 125 3.77 3.72 18.93
C GLN A 125 3.41 4.25 17.54
N VAL A 126 4.07 5.32 17.09
CA VAL A 126 3.81 5.95 15.79
C VAL A 126 4.64 5.32 14.68
N THR A 127 5.90 4.98 14.96
CA THR A 127 6.84 4.43 13.99
C THR A 127 7.49 3.13 14.44
N THR A 128 8.15 2.44 13.50
CA THR A 128 8.94 1.22 13.75
C THR A 128 10.39 1.51 14.16
N MET A 129 10.69 2.71 14.67
CA MET A 129 12.04 3.13 14.99
C MET A 129 12.74 2.22 16.01
N ARG A 130 12.01 1.72 17.02
CA ARG A 130 12.54 0.79 18.03
C ARG A 130 13.06 -0.50 17.39
N GLU A 131 12.38 -1.02 16.37
CA GLU A 131 12.75 -2.24 15.66
C GLU A 131 14.00 -2.07 14.76
N LYS A 132 14.38 -0.81 14.49
CA LYS A 132 15.55 -0.48 13.66
C LYS A 132 16.85 -0.38 14.44
N VAL A 133 16.82 -0.45 15.76
CA VAL A 133 18.01 -0.58 16.60
C VAL A 133 18.64 -1.95 16.34
N GLN A 134 19.87 -1.98 15.89
CA GLN A 134 20.60 -3.20 15.53
C GLN A 134 21.59 -3.63 16.61
N ASP A 135 22.22 -2.67 17.28
CA ASP A 135 23.19 -2.90 18.35
C ASP A 135 22.89 -1.93 19.52
N GLY A 136 22.99 -2.38 20.74
CA GLY A 136 22.73 -1.57 21.95
C GLY A 136 21.26 -1.58 22.36
N GLU A 137 20.84 -0.50 23.02
CA GLU A 137 19.52 -0.33 23.63
C GLU A 137 18.75 0.83 23.00
N TYR A 138 17.43 0.77 23.07
CA TYR A 138 16.56 1.87 22.63
C TYR A 138 16.52 2.97 23.69
N LEU A 139 16.24 4.22 23.29
CA LEU A 139 16.29 5.41 24.18
C LEU A 139 15.45 5.28 25.46
N SER A 140 14.31 4.59 25.44
CA SER A 140 13.47 4.40 26.62
C SER A 140 14.03 3.39 27.64
N GLU A 141 15.04 2.62 27.27
CA GLU A 141 15.65 1.58 28.09
C GLU A 141 16.89 2.07 28.85
N THR A 142 17.28 3.35 28.63
CA THR A 142 18.56 3.95 29.09
C THR A 142 18.37 5.06 30.12
N ALA A 143 17.45 4.88 31.07
CA ALA A 143 17.09 5.91 32.07
C ALA A 143 18.29 6.41 32.93
N ASP A 144 19.31 5.59 33.12
CA ASP A 144 20.49 5.93 33.93
C ASP A 144 21.60 6.63 33.14
N VAL A 145 21.45 6.81 31.80
CA VAL A 145 22.46 7.42 30.93
C VAL A 145 22.13 8.88 30.69
N THR A 146 23.08 9.76 30.96
CA THR A 146 22.94 11.20 30.66
C THR A 146 23.02 11.42 29.16
N ASN A 147 22.07 12.16 28.60
CA ASN A 147 21.97 12.51 27.18
C ASN A 147 22.16 11.31 26.23
N PRO A 148 21.31 10.26 26.31
CA PRO A 148 21.44 9.09 25.46
C PRO A 148 21.08 9.41 24.00
N ILE A 149 21.85 8.83 23.06
CA ILE A 149 21.58 8.93 21.63
C ILE A 149 21.64 7.60 20.92
N LEU A 150 20.80 7.46 19.88
CA LEU A 150 20.97 6.44 18.86
C LEU A 150 21.74 7.04 17.67
N LEU A 151 22.82 6.37 17.30
CA LEU A 151 23.71 6.82 16.23
C LEU A 151 23.43 6.01 14.95
N GLY A 152 23.19 6.70 13.83
CA GLY A 152 23.04 6.05 12.53
C GLY A 152 24.32 5.29 12.13
N ARG A 153 24.16 4.08 11.55
CA ARG A 153 25.28 3.21 11.19
C ARG A 153 26.30 3.85 10.25
N HIS A 154 25.86 4.72 9.33
CA HIS A 154 26.78 5.46 8.47
C HIS A 154 27.65 6.44 9.28
N LEU A 155 27.02 7.19 10.18
CA LEU A 155 27.72 8.13 11.06
C LEU A 155 28.66 7.41 12.05
N GLN A 156 28.22 6.24 12.55
CA GLN A 156 29.04 5.37 13.39
C GLN A 156 30.37 5.00 12.68
N LYS A 157 30.29 4.58 11.42
CA LYS A 157 31.50 4.24 10.62
C LYS A 157 32.37 5.45 10.35
N LEU A 158 31.79 6.61 10.04
CA LEU A 158 32.55 7.85 9.81
C LEU A 158 33.32 8.31 11.05
N LEU A 159 32.63 8.32 12.19
CA LEU A 159 33.20 8.76 13.48
C LEU A 159 34.02 7.67 14.16
N GLN A 160 33.88 6.40 13.70
CA GLN A 160 34.41 5.21 14.37
C GLN A 160 33.99 5.15 15.86
N ALA A 161 32.71 5.52 16.10
CA ALA A 161 32.15 5.54 17.44
C ALA A 161 31.70 4.13 17.87
N LYS A 162 31.79 3.86 19.19
CA LYS A 162 31.36 2.61 19.81
C LYS A 162 30.23 2.88 20.80
N LEU A 163 29.49 1.85 21.16
CA LEU A 163 28.52 1.90 22.25
C LEU A 163 29.20 2.31 23.55
N GLY A 164 28.53 3.16 24.32
CA GLY A 164 29.04 3.73 25.58
C GLY A 164 30.01 4.88 25.44
N GLU A 165 30.44 5.24 24.22
CA GLU A 165 31.31 6.39 24.02
C GLU A 165 30.56 7.72 23.97
N THR A 166 31.19 8.77 24.43
CA THR A 166 30.65 10.14 24.46
C THR A 166 31.11 10.92 23.24
N LEU A 167 30.19 11.62 22.58
CA LEU A 167 30.39 12.48 21.42
C LEU A 167 30.14 13.94 21.83
N ILE A 168 30.88 14.87 21.25
CA ILE A 168 30.72 16.33 21.46
C ILE A 168 29.83 16.84 20.33
N PHE A 169 28.76 17.54 20.69
CA PHE A 169 27.85 18.15 19.72
C PHE A 169 28.01 19.69 19.81
N ILE A 170 28.11 20.32 18.66
CA ILE A 170 28.09 21.78 18.53
C ILE A 170 27.00 22.16 17.53
N GLY A 171 26.08 23.00 17.96
CA GLY A 171 24.93 23.45 17.16
C GLY A 171 24.59 24.90 17.43
N GLN A 172 23.45 25.33 16.95
CA GLN A 172 22.89 26.65 17.20
C GLN A 172 21.62 26.49 18.05
N GLY A 173 21.56 27.23 19.15
CA GLY A 173 20.35 27.35 19.95
C GLY A 173 19.31 28.24 19.29
N ALA A 174 18.04 28.04 19.62
CA ALA A 174 16.90 28.83 19.12
C ALA A 174 16.93 30.30 19.62
N ASP A 175 17.70 30.57 20.67
CA ASP A 175 18.00 31.91 21.21
C ASP A 175 19.17 32.60 20.52
N GLY A 176 19.82 31.92 19.53
CA GLY A 176 20.99 32.39 18.82
C GLY A 176 22.33 32.08 19.52
N SER A 177 22.32 31.41 20.68
CA SER A 177 23.51 30.95 21.37
C SER A 177 24.21 29.80 20.63
N ILE A 178 25.48 29.54 21.00
CA ILE A 178 26.17 28.33 20.58
C ILE A 178 25.74 27.20 21.54
N ALA A 179 25.06 26.20 21.02
CA ALA A 179 24.76 24.99 21.76
C ALA A 179 25.97 24.06 21.73
N ASN A 180 26.43 23.62 22.91
CA ASN A 180 27.54 22.67 23.05
C ASN A 180 27.26 21.74 24.21
N ASP A 181 27.23 20.43 23.95
CA ASP A 181 26.99 19.43 24.97
C ASP A 181 27.56 18.05 24.58
N LEU A 182 27.55 17.15 25.56
CA LEU A 182 28.04 15.77 25.46
C LEU A 182 26.91 14.76 25.42
N PHE A 183 26.98 13.86 24.47
CA PHE A 183 25.93 12.82 24.24
C PHE A 183 26.56 11.43 24.21
N THR A 184 25.95 10.48 24.88
CA THR A 184 26.44 9.11 25.00
C THR A 184 25.71 8.18 24.00
N VAL A 185 26.49 7.42 23.22
CA VAL A 185 25.95 6.48 22.24
C VAL A 185 25.44 5.23 22.96
N VAL A 186 24.13 5.03 22.99
CA VAL A 186 23.47 3.86 23.64
C VAL A 186 23.04 2.81 22.64
N GLY A 187 22.81 3.18 21.38
CA GLY A 187 22.41 2.24 20.33
C GLY A 187 22.81 2.69 18.94
N ILE A 188 22.81 1.74 18.01
CA ILE A 188 23.11 1.96 16.60
C ILE A 188 21.88 1.59 15.77
N VAL A 189 21.44 2.50 14.89
CA VAL A 189 20.28 2.32 14.01
C VAL A 189 20.67 2.14 12.55
N GLY A 190 19.84 1.38 11.81
CA GLY A 190 20.05 1.09 10.40
C GLY A 190 20.88 -0.17 10.16
N LYS A 191 20.40 -1.02 9.21
CA LYS A 191 21.06 -2.26 8.81
C LYS A 191 22.22 -2.00 7.85
N SER A 192 22.02 -1.04 6.94
CA SER A 192 22.97 -0.66 5.90
C SER A 192 23.34 0.81 6.00
N SER A 193 24.48 1.20 5.42
CA SER A 193 24.84 2.61 5.30
C SER A 193 23.99 3.36 4.25
N ALA A 194 23.18 2.66 3.47
CA ALA A 194 22.23 3.21 2.50
C ALA A 194 20.90 3.60 3.14
N ASP A 195 20.56 3.04 4.31
CA ASP A 195 19.29 3.33 4.98
C ASP A 195 19.23 4.81 5.40
N ALA A 196 18.09 5.45 5.27
CA ALA A 196 17.92 6.86 5.59
C ALA A 196 18.27 7.17 7.07
N GLU A 197 17.88 6.26 7.98
CA GLU A 197 18.18 6.35 9.41
C GLU A 197 19.68 6.30 9.72
N SER A 198 20.46 5.67 8.85
CA SER A 198 21.91 5.55 9.01
C SER A 198 22.64 6.90 8.99
N HIS A 199 22.01 7.95 8.47
CA HIS A 199 22.54 9.31 8.36
C HIS A 199 21.98 10.27 9.42
N MET A 200 21.23 9.76 10.41
CA MET A 200 20.58 10.55 11.45
C MET A 200 21.10 10.18 12.84
N ILE A 201 20.92 11.09 13.77
CA ILE A 201 21.09 10.86 15.21
C ILE A 201 19.73 11.09 15.86
N TYR A 202 19.34 10.16 16.71
CA TYR A 202 18.10 10.25 17.47
C TYR A 202 18.43 10.47 18.94
N MET A 203 17.68 11.37 19.59
CA MET A 203 17.84 11.72 20.98
C MET A 203 16.49 11.91 21.65
N THR A 204 16.48 12.05 22.96
CA THR A 204 15.24 12.35 23.68
C THR A 204 14.78 13.77 23.41
N LEU A 205 13.48 13.99 23.42
CA LEU A 205 12.88 15.32 23.22
C LEU A 205 13.41 16.32 24.23
N GLU A 206 13.48 15.90 25.50
CA GLU A 206 13.97 16.74 26.62
C GLU A 206 15.43 17.18 26.40
N SER A 207 16.34 16.23 26.09
CA SER A 207 17.75 16.56 25.83
C SER A 207 17.92 17.53 24.66
N ALA A 208 17.13 17.37 23.60
CA ALA A 208 17.20 18.30 22.46
C ALA A 208 16.63 19.69 22.78
N GLN A 209 15.54 19.75 23.53
CA GLN A 209 14.94 21.02 23.95
C GLN A 209 15.90 21.83 24.85
N GLU A 210 16.62 21.14 25.73
CA GLU A 210 17.68 21.78 26.55
C GLU A 210 18.87 22.20 25.69
N PHE A 211 19.43 21.28 24.90
CA PHE A 211 20.58 21.55 24.02
C PHE A 211 20.34 22.71 23.05
N LEU A 212 19.12 22.78 22.46
CA LEU A 212 18.79 23.81 21.46
C LEU A 212 18.10 25.05 22.05
N SER A 213 18.00 25.15 23.39
CA SER A 213 17.30 26.28 24.07
C SER A 213 15.87 26.50 23.55
N LEU A 214 15.14 25.44 23.25
CA LEU A 214 13.79 25.48 22.70
C LEU A 214 12.71 25.62 23.77
N GLY A 215 12.97 25.26 25.03
CA GLY A 215 11.96 25.10 26.05
C GLY A 215 10.95 24.02 25.63
N GLU A 216 9.66 24.26 25.80
CA GLU A 216 8.58 23.31 25.42
C GLU A 216 8.19 23.34 23.93
N ARG A 217 9.00 23.95 23.08
CA ARG A 217 8.69 24.08 21.65
C ARG A 217 9.10 22.86 20.86
N ILE A 218 8.31 22.58 19.82
CA ILE A 218 8.51 21.46 18.91
C ILE A 218 8.35 21.93 17.45
N HIS A 219 8.81 21.13 16.50
CA HIS A 219 8.68 21.42 15.08
C HIS A 219 7.51 20.69 14.43
N GLU A 220 7.22 19.47 14.92
CA GLU A 220 6.28 18.56 14.29
C GLU A 220 5.49 17.76 15.34
N VAL A 221 4.22 17.50 15.07
CA VAL A 221 3.49 16.39 15.66
C VAL A 221 3.13 15.42 14.54
N ALA A 222 3.64 14.20 14.62
CA ALA A 222 3.29 13.11 13.69
C ALA A 222 2.17 12.25 14.27
N LEU A 223 1.19 11.92 13.43
CA LEU A 223 0.01 11.15 13.81
C LEU A 223 -0.02 9.81 13.07
N ARG A 224 -0.30 8.74 13.79
CA ARG A 224 -0.69 7.44 13.24
C ARG A 224 -2.20 7.30 13.31
N LEU A 225 -2.82 6.97 12.20
CA LEU A 225 -4.26 6.71 12.10
C LEU A 225 -4.50 5.21 12.00
N GLU A 226 -5.67 4.75 12.38
CA GLU A 226 -6.10 3.37 12.16
C GLU A 226 -6.03 2.98 10.66
N ASN A 227 -6.34 3.94 9.76
CA ASN A 227 -6.31 3.74 8.32
C ASN A 227 -5.63 4.91 7.60
N TYR A 228 -4.47 4.64 6.98
CA TYR A 228 -3.71 5.64 6.22
C TYR A 228 -4.48 6.26 5.04
N SER A 229 -5.49 5.57 4.51
CA SER A 229 -6.30 6.09 3.40
C SER A 229 -7.19 7.28 3.82
N GLU A 230 -7.48 7.41 5.10
CA GLU A 230 -8.24 8.54 5.67
C GLU A 230 -7.38 9.77 5.97
N ALA A 231 -6.06 9.72 5.74
CA ALA A 231 -5.14 10.81 6.10
C ALA A 231 -5.56 12.19 5.57
N ARG A 232 -5.98 12.28 4.30
CA ARG A 232 -6.46 13.55 3.72
C ARG A 232 -7.70 14.10 4.41
N ARG A 233 -8.64 13.22 4.73
CA ARG A 233 -9.90 13.60 5.40
C ARG A 233 -9.64 14.05 6.83
N GLN A 234 -8.77 13.31 7.53
CA GLN A 234 -8.40 13.65 8.91
C GLN A 234 -7.57 14.93 8.98
N ALA A 235 -6.62 15.13 8.07
CA ALA A 235 -5.86 16.38 7.98
C ALA A 235 -6.78 17.59 7.74
N ALA A 236 -7.73 17.50 6.81
CA ALA A 236 -8.70 18.56 6.56
C ALA A 236 -9.60 18.85 7.78
N TYR A 237 -10.00 17.82 8.51
CA TYR A 237 -10.78 17.98 9.76
C TYR A 237 -9.97 18.73 10.82
N LEU A 238 -8.75 18.29 11.11
CA LEU A 238 -7.86 18.91 12.09
C LEU A 238 -7.46 20.32 11.65
N GLN A 239 -7.19 20.57 10.36
CA GLN A 239 -6.88 21.89 9.83
C GLN A 239 -7.99 22.90 10.10
N ASN A 240 -9.26 22.51 9.90
CA ASN A 240 -10.39 23.39 10.20
C ASN A 240 -10.48 23.74 11.69
N TYR A 241 -10.11 22.82 12.56
CA TYR A 241 -10.10 23.04 14.01
C TYR A 241 -8.92 23.93 14.43
N LEU A 242 -7.75 23.79 13.81
CA LEU A 242 -6.50 24.44 14.18
C LEU A 242 -6.20 25.72 13.39
N LYS A 243 -7.04 26.09 12.42
CA LYS A 243 -6.83 27.24 11.52
C LYS A 243 -6.51 28.56 12.23
N ALA A 244 -7.12 28.79 13.39
CA ALA A 244 -6.91 30.02 14.19
C ALA A 244 -5.56 30.04 14.96
N LYS A 245 -4.76 28.97 14.91
CA LYS A 245 -3.54 28.79 15.70
C LYS A 245 -2.26 28.90 14.87
N GLU A 246 -2.32 29.32 13.61
CA GLU A 246 -1.17 29.41 12.70
C GLU A 246 -0.44 28.06 12.54
N LEU A 247 -1.19 26.96 12.70
CA LEU A 247 -0.72 25.61 12.48
C LEU A 247 -1.16 25.11 11.11
N ASP A 248 -0.30 24.35 10.48
CA ASP A 248 -0.52 23.69 9.20
C ASP A 248 -0.61 22.16 9.41
N VAL A 249 -1.70 21.57 8.94
CA VAL A 249 -1.95 20.13 9.09
C VAL A 249 -1.92 19.48 7.71
N GLN A 250 -0.94 18.66 7.48
CA GLN A 250 -0.72 18.07 6.17
C GLN A 250 -0.75 16.53 6.22
N PRO A 251 -1.42 15.89 5.24
CA PRO A 251 -1.38 14.44 5.10
C PRO A 251 -0.05 14.00 4.47
N TRP A 252 0.33 12.74 4.68
CA TRP A 252 1.57 12.17 4.14
C TRP A 252 1.75 12.41 2.63
N GLN A 253 0.68 12.48 1.84
CA GLN A 253 0.73 12.77 0.41
C GLN A 253 1.30 14.15 0.06
N VAL A 254 1.22 15.10 0.98
CA VAL A 254 1.79 16.45 0.84
C VAL A 254 3.18 16.50 1.46
N VAL A 255 3.36 15.90 2.61
CA VAL A 255 4.66 15.81 3.29
C VAL A 255 5.68 15.09 2.41
N GLU A 256 5.30 13.95 1.86
CA GLU A 256 6.12 13.11 0.97
C GLU A 256 5.72 13.30 -0.51
N GLU A 257 5.63 14.56 -0.93
CA GLU A 257 5.12 14.93 -2.26
C GLU A 257 5.88 14.25 -3.41
N GLN A 258 7.21 14.15 -3.29
CA GLN A 258 8.04 13.53 -4.33
C GLN A 258 7.75 12.04 -4.47
N PHE A 259 7.67 11.34 -3.33
CA PHE A 259 7.29 9.93 -3.29
C PHE A 259 5.87 9.72 -3.85
N TYR A 260 4.91 10.53 -3.39
CA TYR A 260 3.53 10.44 -3.85
C TYR A 260 3.40 10.68 -5.36
N LYS A 261 4.11 11.68 -5.93
CA LYS A 261 4.13 11.94 -7.38
C LYS A 261 4.76 10.77 -8.16
N ALA A 262 5.86 10.21 -7.66
CA ALA A 262 6.49 9.05 -8.28
C ALA A 262 5.55 7.83 -8.27
N MET A 263 4.89 7.58 -7.14
CA MET A 263 3.90 6.51 -7.02
C MET A 263 2.71 6.69 -7.98
N LEU A 264 2.20 7.92 -8.14
CA LEU A 264 1.12 8.19 -9.10
C LEU A 264 1.54 7.96 -10.54
N ALA A 265 2.77 8.33 -10.90
CA ALA A 265 3.30 8.09 -12.25
C ALA A 265 3.44 6.58 -12.53
N ASP A 266 3.94 5.81 -11.56
CA ASP A 266 4.03 4.36 -11.64
C ASP A 266 2.64 3.71 -11.72
N GLN A 267 1.70 4.17 -10.92
CA GLN A 267 0.32 3.70 -10.95
C GLN A 267 -0.34 3.90 -12.32
N GLN A 268 -0.04 5.02 -13.03
CA GLN A 268 -0.51 5.23 -14.40
C GLN A 268 0.07 4.19 -15.37
N GLY A 269 1.36 3.84 -15.23
CA GLY A 269 1.99 2.76 -15.99
C GLY A 269 1.37 1.39 -15.69
N ASN A 270 1.07 1.13 -14.44
CA ASN A 270 0.42 -0.11 -14.01
C ASN A 270 -0.98 -0.29 -14.60
N TRP A 271 -1.76 0.80 -14.78
CA TRP A 271 -3.06 0.73 -15.46
C TRP A 271 -2.96 0.22 -16.90
N ILE A 272 -1.87 0.53 -17.60
CA ILE A 272 -1.62 -0.01 -18.95
C ILE A 272 -1.43 -1.53 -18.86
N THR A 273 -0.66 -2.00 -17.91
CA THR A 273 -0.46 -3.45 -17.67
C THR A 273 -1.78 -4.14 -17.33
N GLN A 274 -2.60 -3.55 -16.47
CA GLN A 274 -3.93 -4.08 -16.14
C GLN A 274 -4.85 -4.10 -17.37
N ALA A 275 -4.80 -3.08 -18.22
CA ALA A 275 -5.57 -3.06 -19.48
C ALA A 275 -5.15 -4.18 -20.45
N ILE A 276 -3.86 -4.48 -20.54
CA ILE A 276 -3.34 -5.61 -21.33
C ILE A 276 -3.85 -6.95 -20.76
N ILE A 277 -3.79 -7.13 -19.43
CA ILE A 277 -4.31 -8.34 -18.77
C ILE A 277 -5.82 -8.47 -18.99
N MET A 278 -6.59 -7.39 -18.86
CA MET A 278 -8.02 -7.37 -19.18
C MET A 278 -8.30 -7.79 -20.63
N LEU A 279 -7.48 -7.32 -21.58
CA LEU A 279 -7.59 -7.71 -22.98
C LEU A 279 -7.36 -9.21 -23.16
N ILE A 280 -6.29 -9.76 -22.56
CA ILE A 280 -5.95 -11.19 -22.61
C ILE A 280 -7.08 -12.03 -22.01
N VAL A 281 -7.54 -11.66 -20.82
CA VAL A 281 -8.68 -12.34 -20.15
C VAL A 281 -9.94 -12.28 -21.02
N GLY A 282 -10.23 -11.11 -21.60
CA GLY A 282 -11.35 -10.93 -22.55
C GLY A 282 -11.25 -11.83 -23.78
N LEU A 283 -10.05 -11.97 -24.36
CA LEU A 283 -9.80 -12.88 -25.48
C LEU A 283 -9.97 -14.35 -25.11
N VAL A 284 -9.48 -14.75 -23.94
CA VAL A 284 -9.66 -16.14 -23.42
C VAL A 284 -11.15 -16.45 -23.25
N VAL A 285 -11.89 -15.53 -22.64
CA VAL A 285 -13.36 -15.67 -22.47
C VAL A 285 -14.05 -15.70 -23.83
N LEU A 286 -13.69 -14.81 -24.76
CA LEU A 286 -14.22 -14.77 -26.13
C LEU A 286 -14.04 -16.13 -26.84
N ILE A 287 -12.81 -16.63 -26.89
CA ILE A 287 -12.49 -17.90 -27.56
C ILE A 287 -13.28 -19.04 -26.92
N THR A 288 -13.34 -19.08 -25.59
CA THR A 288 -14.05 -20.11 -24.83
C THR A 288 -15.56 -20.11 -25.13
N VAL A 289 -16.18 -18.93 -25.15
CA VAL A 289 -17.61 -18.79 -25.48
C VAL A 289 -17.91 -19.18 -26.93
N LEU A 290 -17.07 -18.73 -27.86
CA LEU A 290 -17.22 -19.05 -29.30
C LEU A 290 -17.08 -20.57 -29.53
N MET A 291 -16.02 -21.17 -28.98
CA MET A 291 -15.76 -22.59 -29.08
C MET A 291 -16.98 -23.42 -28.56
N ASN A 292 -17.43 -23.12 -27.34
CA ASN A 292 -18.56 -23.82 -26.75
C ASN A 292 -19.85 -23.71 -27.62
N THR A 293 -20.09 -22.50 -28.18
CA THR A 293 -21.33 -22.27 -28.96
C THR A 293 -21.25 -22.87 -30.34
N PHE A 294 -20.10 -22.79 -31.04
CA PHE A 294 -19.97 -23.34 -32.39
C PHE A 294 -19.97 -24.85 -32.42
N GLU A 295 -19.40 -25.52 -31.44
CA GLU A 295 -19.42 -26.96 -31.33
C GLU A 295 -20.84 -27.53 -31.09
N ARG A 296 -21.77 -26.70 -30.62
CA ARG A 296 -23.18 -27.07 -30.40
C ARG A 296 -24.13 -26.57 -31.49
N ARG A 297 -23.59 -26.03 -32.58
CA ARG A 297 -24.39 -25.48 -33.69
C ARG A 297 -25.34 -26.51 -34.27
N HIS A 298 -24.91 -27.76 -34.40
CA HIS A 298 -25.76 -28.87 -34.88
C HIS A 298 -26.96 -29.15 -33.93
N GLU A 299 -26.75 -29.17 -32.62
CA GLU A 299 -27.83 -29.34 -31.64
C GLU A 299 -28.87 -28.21 -31.75
N TYR A 300 -28.39 -26.95 -31.93
CA TYR A 300 -29.29 -25.81 -32.10
C TYR A 300 -30.05 -25.86 -33.42
N GLY A 301 -29.42 -26.33 -34.50
CA GLY A 301 -30.07 -26.56 -35.79
C GLY A 301 -31.20 -27.61 -35.71
N LEU A 302 -30.94 -28.71 -34.99
CA LEU A 302 -31.95 -29.76 -34.74
C LEU A 302 -33.14 -29.22 -33.93
N LEU A 303 -32.90 -28.43 -32.89
CA LEU A 303 -33.95 -27.79 -32.10
C LEU A 303 -34.81 -26.84 -32.94
N LEU A 304 -34.21 -26.08 -33.87
CA LEU A 304 -34.94 -25.22 -34.81
C LEU A 304 -35.78 -26.03 -35.77
N ALA A 305 -35.25 -27.15 -36.27
CA ALA A 305 -35.99 -28.05 -37.16
C ALA A 305 -37.23 -28.70 -36.47
N LEU A 306 -37.14 -28.91 -35.14
CA LEU A 306 -38.24 -29.38 -34.29
C LEU A 306 -39.23 -28.28 -33.89
N GLY A 307 -39.07 -27.05 -34.41
CA GLY A 307 -39.99 -25.94 -34.19
C GLY A 307 -39.75 -25.12 -32.92
N THR A 308 -38.55 -25.25 -32.30
CA THR A 308 -38.20 -24.40 -31.16
C THR A 308 -38.05 -22.94 -31.60
N PRO A 309 -38.68 -21.97 -30.91
CA PRO A 309 -38.59 -20.57 -31.32
C PRO A 309 -37.15 -20.03 -31.17
N PRO A 310 -36.64 -19.22 -32.13
CA PRO A 310 -35.27 -18.66 -32.14
C PRO A 310 -34.91 -17.92 -30.84
N GLY A 311 -35.86 -17.18 -30.26
CA GLY A 311 -35.67 -16.45 -29.00
C GLY A 311 -35.42 -17.36 -27.80
N PHE A 312 -35.90 -18.61 -27.83
CA PHE A 312 -35.60 -19.58 -26.78
C PHE A 312 -34.15 -20.06 -26.86
N ILE A 313 -33.61 -20.30 -28.07
CA ILE A 313 -32.20 -20.68 -28.29
C ILE A 313 -31.30 -19.56 -27.88
N PHE A 314 -31.58 -18.31 -28.28
CA PHE A 314 -30.85 -17.13 -27.88
C PHE A 314 -30.73 -17.03 -26.32
N ARG A 315 -31.89 -17.07 -25.63
CA ARG A 315 -31.90 -17.03 -24.15
C ARG A 315 -31.18 -18.20 -23.52
N SER A 316 -31.27 -19.39 -24.10
CA SER A 316 -30.63 -20.60 -23.58
C SER A 316 -29.10 -20.44 -23.61
N ILE A 317 -28.53 -19.94 -24.73
CA ILE A 317 -27.08 -19.70 -24.86
C ILE A 317 -26.61 -18.65 -23.87
N ILE A 318 -27.30 -17.49 -23.79
CA ILE A 318 -26.93 -16.42 -22.86
C ILE A 318 -26.93 -16.91 -21.41
N VAL A 319 -28.00 -17.60 -20.99
CA VAL A 319 -28.12 -18.11 -19.62
C VAL A 319 -27.07 -19.18 -19.34
N GLU A 320 -26.78 -20.05 -20.30
CA GLU A 320 -25.76 -21.11 -20.16
C GLU A 320 -24.36 -20.53 -19.98
N MET A 321 -23.98 -19.54 -20.82
CA MET A 321 -22.66 -18.89 -20.74
C MET A 321 -22.51 -18.07 -19.46
N THR A 322 -23.52 -17.30 -19.07
CA THR A 322 -23.50 -16.53 -17.82
C THR A 322 -23.45 -17.46 -16.60
N MET A 323 -24.12 -18.58 -16.64
CA MET A 323 -24.09 -19.56 -15.56
C MET A 323 -22.75 -20.29 -15.48
N LEU A 324 -22.14 -20.63 -16.62
CA LEU A 324 -20.81 -21.25 -16.67
C LEU A 324 -19.77 -20.28 -16.13
N SER A 325 -19.77 -19.01 -16.57
CA SER A 325 -18.85 -17.99 -16.08
C SER A 325 -19.04 -17.70 -14.59
N GLY A 326 -20.30 -17.65 -14.11
CA GLY A 326 -20.60 -17.47 -12.69
C GLY A 326 -20.07 -18.61 -11.83
N LEU A 327 -20.24 -19.87 -12.25
CA LEU A 327 -19.69 -21.04 -11.55
C LEU A 327 -18.16 -21.02 -11.57
N SER A 328 -17.55 -20.66 -12.70
CA SER A 328 -16.10 -20.56 -12.85
C SER A 328 -15.52 -19.48 -11.91
N VAL A 329 -16.18 -18.32 -11.81
CA VAL A 329 -15.81 -17.25 -10.89
C VAL A 329 -15.95 -17.70 -9.43
N ILE A 330 -17.02 -18.39 -9.05
CA ILE A 330 -17.21 -18.89 -7.67
C ILE A 330 -16.06 -19.83 -7.28
N VAL A 331 -15.70 -20.78 -8.14
CA VAL A 331 -14.57 -21.68 -7.88
C VAL A 331 -13.25 -20.91 -7.89
N GLY A 332 -13.07 -20.01 -8.86
CA GLY A 332 -11.88 -19.14 -8.97
C GLY A 332 -11.69 -18.24 -7.76
N LEU A 333 -12.79 -17.80 -7.11
CA LEU A 333 -12.78 -16.99 -5.91
C LEU A 333 -12.06 -17.70 -4.75
N PHE A 334 -12.31 -18.99 -4.56
CA PHE A 334 -11.60 -19.78 -3.54
C PHE A 334 -10.11 -19.87 -3.83
N PHE A 335 -9.73 -20.14 -5.08
CA PHE A 335 -8.33 -20.26 -5.46
C PHE A 335 -7.61 -18.91 -5.40
N SER A 336 -8.21 -17.84 -5.94
CA SER A 336 -7.58 -16.51 -5.93
C SER A 336 -7.46 -15.94 -4.51
N SER A 337 -8.48 -16.14 -3.66
CA SER A 337 -8.42 -15.72 -2.25
C SER A 337 -7.32 -16.45 -1.50
N GLY A 338 -7.20 -17.75 -1.68
CA GLY A 338 -6.14 -18.55 -1.08
C GLY A 338 -4.74 -18.13 -1.54
N LEU A 339 -4.56 -17.88 -2.83
CA LEU A 339 -3.28 -17.42 -3.38
C LEU A 339 -2.95 -15.99 -2.94
N ASN A 340 -3.89 -15.06 -3.03
CA ASN A 340 -3.67 -13.68 -2.58
C ASN A 340 -3.38 -13.65 -1.07
N TRP A 341 -4.08 -14.44 -0.25
CA TRP A 341 -3.81 -14.57 1.18
C TRP A 341 -2.42 -15.15 1.44
N TYR A 342 -2.02 -16.20 0.72
CA TYR A 342 -0.68 -16.76 0.84
C TYR A 342 0.40 -15.72 0.53
N PHE A 343 0.26 -14.97 -0.57
CA PHE A 343 1.20 -13.93 -0.96
C PHE A 343 1.09 -12.65 -0.14
N SER A 344 0.00 -12.41 0.58
CA SER A 344 -0.09 -11.28 1.52
C SER A 344 0.78 -11.50 2.77
N ILE A 345 0.96 -12.76 3.17
CA ILE A 345 1.76 -13.11 4.36
C ILE A 345 3.23 -13.33 3.97
N ASN A 346 3.50 -14.10 2.92
CA ASN A 346 4.86 -14.49 2.57
C ASN A 346 5.55 -13.50 1.62
N GLY A 347 4.78 -12.77 0.82
CA GLY A 347 5.32 -11.93 -0.25
C GLY A 347 6.06 -12.71 -1.33
N ILE A 348 6.61 -11.99 -2.30
CA ILE A 348 7.61 -12.48 -3.26
C ILE A 348 8.88 -11.68 -3.03
N ALA A 349 9.96 -12.34 -2.62
CA ALA A 349 11.24 -11.69 -2.42
C ALA A 349 11.79 -11.11 -3.74
N ILE A 350 12.33 -9.89 -3.68
CA ILE A 350 13.00 -9.22 -4.80
C ILE A 350 14.50 -9.21 -4.50
N GLU A 351 15.29 -9.81 -5.38
CA GLU A 351 16.74 -9.78 -5.31
C GLU A 351 17.34 -9.26 -6.62
N PRO A 352 18.16 -8.19 -6.62
CA PRO A 352 18.49 -7.34 -5.47
C PRO A 352 17.31 -6.49 -4.99
N PRO A 353 17.29 -6.05 -3.72
CA PRO A 353 16.27 -5.14 -3.21
C PRO A 353 16.15 -3.89 -4.08
N MET A 354 14.94 -3.46 -4.37
CA MET A 354 14.68 -2.26 -5.16
C MET A 354 14.53 -1.05 -4.25
N GLU A 355 15.12 0.08 -4.66
CA GLU A 355 14.90 1.37 -4.00
C GLU A 355 13.86 2.17 -4.79
N TYR A 356 12.86 2.68 -4.08
CA TYR A 356 11.81 3.51 -4.66
C TYR A 356 11.54 4.72 -3.75
N GLY A 357 11.83 5.93 -4.23
CA GLY A 357 11.61 7.15 -3.46
C GLY A 357 12.38 7.22 -2.14
N GLY A 358 13.56 6.59 -2.03
CA GLY A 358 14.37 6.53 -0.80
C GLY A 358 13.99 5.39 0.16
N VAL A 359 13.02 4.54 -0.24
CA VAL A 359 12.59 3.37 0.55
C VAL A 359 13.05 2.09 -0.16
N VAL A 360 13.68 1.18 0.59
CA VAL A 360 14.24 -0.06 0.07
C VAL A 360 13.22 -1.20 0.22
N PHE A 361 12.86 -1.84 -0.90
CA PHE A 361 11.94 -2.97 -0.97
C PHE A 361 12.66 -4.28 -1.12
N SER A 362 12.36 -5.22 -0.26
CA SER A 362 12.85 -6.59 -0.34
C SER A 362 11.77 -7.60 -0.76
N ALA A 363 10.51 -7.24 -0.75
CA ALA A 363 9.42 -8.12 -1.13
C ALA A 363 8.20 -7.37 -1.69
N ILE A 364 7.49 -7.99 -2.62
CA ILE A 364 6.18 -7.55 -3.11
C ILE A 364 5.12 -8.44 -2.45
N SER A 365 4.15 -7.83 -1.80
CA SER A 365 3.02 -8.53 -1.18
C SER A 365 1.74 -8.34 -1.98
N SER A 366 0.83 -9.32 -1.89
CA SER A 366 -0.51 -9.19 -2.42
C SER A 366 -1.46 -8.69 -1.33
N GLU A 367 -2.61 -8.16 -1.73
CA GLU A 367 -3.68 -7.75 -0.81
C GLU A 367 -4.98 -8.51 -1.09
N VAL A 368 -5.70 -8.87 -0.02
CA VAL A 368 -7.02 -9.49 -0.09
C VAL A 368 -8.05 -8.42 0.21
N SER A 369 -8.62 -7.81 -0.82
CA SER A 369 -9.65 -6.79 -0.69
C SER A 369 -10.91 -7.16 -1.49
N LEU A 370 -12.04 -6.55 -1.15
CA LEU A 370 -13.27 -6.71 -1.93
C LEU A 370 -13.08 -6.24 -3.37
N PHE A 371 -12.27 -5.21 -3.59
CA PHE A 371 -11.95 -4.69 -4.92
C PHE A 371 -11.25 -5.76 -5.78
N VAL A 372 -10.22 -6.40 -5.24
CA VAL A 372 -9.43 -7.47 -5.89
C VAL A 372 -10.30 -8.69 -6.25
N MET A 373 -11.35 -8.95 -5.48
CA MET A 373 -12.26 -10.07 -5.72
C MET A 373 -13.40 -9.73 -6.69
N PHE A 374 -14.07 -8.60 -6.49
CA PHE A 374 -15.30 -8.30 -7.23
C PHE A 374 -15.04 -7.70 -8.61
N VAL A 375 -13.98 -6.90 -8.79
CA VAL A 375 -13.69 -6.29 -10.11
C VAL A 375 -13.41 -7.34 -11.18
N PRO A 376 -12.53 -8.34 -10.97
CA PRO A 376 -12.33 -9.43 -11.93
C PRO A 376 -13.59 -10.29 -12.13
N ALA A 377 -14.40 -10.49 -11.07
CA ALA A 377 -15.62 -11.25 -11.16
C ALA A 377 -16.65 -10.59 -12.09
N VAL A 378 -16.94 -9.32 -11.84
CA VAL A 378 -17.87 -8.53 -12.68
C VAL A 378 -17.37 -8.44 -14.11
N PHE A 379 -16.05 -8.23 -14.29
CA PHE A 379 -15.44 -8.17 -15.62
C PHE A 379 -15.60 -9.51 -16.37
N THR A 380 -15.20 -10.62 -15.78
CA THR A 380 -15.24 -11.95 -16.42
C THR A 380 -16.67 -12.36 -16.78
N ILE A 381 -17.63 -12.18 -15.87
CA ILE A 381 -19.05 -12.48 -16.11
C ILE A 381 -19.63 -11.52 -17.15
N GLY A 382 -19.30 -10.23 -17.06
CA GLY A 382 -19.77 -9.21 -18.01
C GLY A 382 -19.26 -9.46 -19.43
N VAL A 383 -17.99 -9.79 -19.59
CA VAL A 383 -17.41 -10.15 -20.91
C VAL A 383 -18.05 -11.42 -21.45
N ALA A 384 -18.21 -12.48 -20.62
CA ALA A 384 -18.87 -13.70 -21.05
C ALA A 384 -20.32 -13.46 -21.51
N PHE A 385 -21.05 -12.61 -20.79
CA PHE A 385 -22.40 -12.21 -21.15
C PHE A 385 -22.42 -11.45 -22.48
N LEU A 386 -21.58 -10.42 -22.65
CA LEU A 386 -21.52 -9.59 -23.88
C LEU A 386 -21.10 -10.41 -25.11
N VAL A 387 -20.05 -11.23 -24.93
CA VAL A 387 -19.52 -12.05 -26.02
C VAL A 387 -20.52 -13.11 -26.47
N ALA A 388 -21.30 -13.64 -25.57
CA ALA A 388 -22.33 -14.65 -25.88
C ALA A 388 -23.43 -14.12 -26.83
N PHE A 389 -23.64 -12.80 -26.95
CA PHE A 389 -24.63 -12.20 -27.85
C PHE A 389 -24.40 -12.55 -29.31
N PHE A 390 -23.16 -12.42 -29.78
CA PHE A 390 -22.84 -12.66 -31.19
C PHE A 390 -23.15 -14.10 -31.62
N PRO A 391 -22.60 -15.13 -30.96
CA PRO A 391 -22.92 -16.52 -31.35
C PRO A 391 -24.35 -16.88 -31.04
N ALA A 392 -24.98 -16.31 -30.02
CA ALA A 392 -26.39 -16.57 -29.73
C ALA A 392 -27.33 -16.07 -30.84
N ILE A 393 -27.09 -14.86 -31.38
CA ILE A 393 -27.86 -14.34 -32.52
C ILE A 393 -27.62 -15.20 -33.78
N LYS A 394 -26.37 -15.56 -34.05
CA LYS A 394 -25.99 -16.37 -35.21
C LYS A 394 -26.62 -17.76 -35.13
N SER A 395 -26.60 -18.41 -33.98
CA SER A 395 -27.21 -19.74 -33.76
C SER A 395 -28.76 -19.69 -33.82
N ALA A 396 -29.35 -18.62 -33.27
CA ALA A 396 -30.83 -18.45 -33.31
C ALA A 396 -31.37 -18.18 -34.72
N ARG A 397 -30.54 -17.65 -35.62
CA ARG A 397 -30.91 -17.35 -37.03
C ARG A 397 -30.37 -18.40 -38.03
N ALA A 398 -29.81 -19.51 -37.54
CA ALA A 398 -29.25 -20.55 -38.41
C ALA A 398 -30.37 -21.23 -39.22
N VAL A 399 -30.12 -21.45 -40.52
CA VAL A 399 -31.00 -22.23 -41.37
C VAL A 399 -30.83 -23.72 -41.00
N PRO A 400 -31.88 -24.46 -40.61
CA PRO A 400 -31.75 -25.83 -40.12
C PRO A 400 -30.99 -26.77 -41.07
N ILE A 401 -31.18 -26.61 -42.38
CA ILE A 401 -30.53 -27.44 -43.42
C ILE A 401 -29.01 -27.19 -43.46
N GLU A 402 -28.57 -25.95 -43.34
CA GLU A 402 -27.14 -25.61 -43.33
C GLU A 402 -26.45 -26.05 -42.03
N ALA A 403 -27.14 -25.89 -40.87
CA ALA A 403 -26.63 -26.29 -39.58
C ALA A 403 -26.47 -27.81 -39.42
N MET A 404 -27.20 -28.61 -40.20
CA MET A 404 -27.11 -30.09 -40.22
C MET A 404 -26.10 -30.61 -41.26
N ARG A 405 -25.65 -29.77 -42.22
CA ARG A 405 -24.80 -30.19 -43.35
C ARG A 405 -23.31 -29.90 -43.11
N GLU A 406 -22.96 -29.02 -42.19
CA GLU A 406 -21.60 -28.79 -41.77
C GLU A 406 -21.14 -29.89 -40.76
N ASN A 407 -20.44 -30.89 -41.27
CA ASN A 407 -19.64 -31.83 -40.50
C ASN A 407 -18.19 -31.43 -40.55
#